data_3a570a6c7536e2c58846b6fa2f11c8e1
#
_entry.id   3a570a6c7536e2c58846b6fa2f11c8e1
#
_cell.length_a   1.000
_cell.length_b   1.000
_cell.length_c   1.000
_cell.angle_alpha   90.00
_cell.angle_beta   90.00
_cell.angle_gamma   90.00
#
_symmetry.space_group_name_H-M   'P 1'
#
loop_
_entity.id
_entity.type
_entity.pdbx_description
1 polymer ?
#
loop_
_entity_poly.entity_id
_entity_poly.type
_entity_poly.pdbx_seq_one_letter_code
_entity_poly.pdbx_strand_id
1 'polypeptide(L)'
;MFNPKIGINNLLAQFGIKGPLWLMDSKGFIVLPMWVIAFVALWQYVGQNMMLYMAQITGISRDIYEASYIDGASKTQSFRYITLPLIKPMMVTSLSLNCIGSLKFFDLVYNMTQGGPNHRTEVLATELYAEGFNYFKYGYASAISVVLLVMCLIVTLLVKKVIKVETYEG
;
A
#
# COMPACT_ATOMS: atom_id res chain seq x y z
N MET A 1 -10.04 10.76 14.26
CA MET A 1 -9.73 9.52 14.96
C MET A 1 -8.43 9.64 15.78
N PHE A 2 -7.35 10.12 15.21
CA PHE A 2 -6.03 10.25 15.87
C PHE A 2 -5.76 11.63 16.53
N ASN A 3 -6.79 12.46 16.74
CA ASN A 3 -6.65 13.72 17.47
C ASN A 3 -6.36 13.41 18.95
N PRO A 4 -5.35 14.05 19.59
CA PRO A 4 -4.99 13.77 20.97
C PRO A 4 -6.07 14.09 22.01
N LYS A 5 -7.04 14.95 21.66
CA LYS A 5 -8.13 15.35 22.56
C LYS A 5 -9.46 14.65 22.27
N ILE A 6 -9.61 14.02 21.08
CA ILE A 6 -10.86 13.44 20.62
C ILE A 6 -10.53 12.12 19.91
N GLY A 7 -11.38 11.10 20.02
CA GLY A 7 -11.20 9.81 19.36
C GLY A 7 -10.56 8.75 20.26
N ILE A 8 -9.57 8.00 19.76
CA ILE A 8 -8.98 6.85 20.48
C ILE A 8 -8.46 7.24 21.87
N ASN A 9 -7.88 8.42 22.02
CA ASN A 9 -7.38 8.87 23.33
C ASN A 9 -8.50 9.07 24.37
N ASN A 10 -9.70 9.43 23.95
CA ASN A 10 -10.85 9.49 24.87
C ASN A 10 -11.26 8.10 25.36
N LEU A 11 -11.23 7.10 24.48
CA LEU A 11 -11.50 5.72 24.86
C LEU A 11 -10.43 5.21 25.82
N LEU A 12 -9.15 5.47 25.54
CA LEU A 12 -8.04 5.11 26.43
C LEU A 12 -8.13 5.80 27.79
N ALA A 13 -8.57 7.05 27.82
CA ALA A 13 -8.75 7.81 29.06
C ALA A 13 -9.84 7.21 29.97
N GLN A 14 -10.89 6.59 29.42
CA GLN A 14 -11.91 5.87 30.20
C GLN A 14 -11.33 4.65 30.93
N PHE A 15 -10.25 4.06 30.41
CA PHE A 15 -9.51 2.97 31.04
C PHE A 15 -8.32 3.45 31.87
N GLY A 16 -8.20 4.78 32.14
CA GLY A 16 -7.10 5.36 32.92
C GLY A 16 -5.74 5.40 32.16
N ILE A 17 -5.72 5.12 30.85
CA ILE A 17 -4.50 5.08 30.05
C ILE A 17 -4.31 6.41 29.34
N LYS A 18 -3.17 7.08 29.55
CA LYS A 18 -2.79 8.28 28.79
C LYS A 18 -2.35 7.85 27.38
N GLY A 19 -3.18 8.14 26.38
CA GLY A 19 -2.85 7.87 25.00
C GLY A 19 -1.70 8.74 24.46
N PRO A 20 -0.88 8.23 23.54
CA PRO A 20 0.22 8.97 22.95
C PRO A 20 -0.27 10.10 22.02
N LEU A 21 0.65 10.99 21.66
CA LEU A 21 0.42 12.02 20.63
C LEU A 21 0.61 11.40 19.24
N TRP A 22 -0.38 10.66 18.77
CA TRP A 22 -0.33 9.82 17.56
C TRP A 22 0.32 10.47 16.33
N LEU A 23 0.06 11.76 16.10
CA LEU A 23 0.53 12.50 14.91
C LEU A 23 1.59 13.56 15.22
N MET A 24 1.98 13.74 16.50
CA MET A 24 2.91 14.79 16.93
C MET A 24 4.16 14.23 17.63
N ASP A 25 4.27 12.93 17.81
CA ASP A 25 5.46 12.34 18.44
C ASP A 25 6.61 12.26 17.43
N SER A 26 7.74 12.88 17.79
CA SER A 26 8.96 12.93 16.97
C SER A 26 10.08 12.04 17.52
N LYS A 27 9.80 11.19 18.50
CA LYS A 27 10.80 10.33 19.13
C LYS A 27 11.02 9.04 18.33
N GLY A 28 12.27 8.58 18.26
CA GLY A 28 12.64 7.33 17.62
C GLY A 28 13.10 7.46 16.16
N PHE A 29 13.60 6.37 15.59
CA PHE A 29 14.09 6.29 14.20
C PHE A 29 12.93 6.38 13.19
N ILE A 30 11.88 5.61 13.44
CA ILE A 30 10.60 5.72 12.71
C ILE A 30 9.60 6.32 13.69
N VAL A 31 9.12 7.51 13.37
CA VAL A 31 8.19 8.24 14.25
C VAL A 31 6.80 7.61 14.26
N LEU A 32 6.14 7.67 15.41
CA LEU A 32 4.78 7.13 15.58
C LEU A 32 3.78 7.58 14.49
N PRO A 33 3.78 8.85 14.03
CA PRO A 33 2.92 9.28 12.93
C PRO A 33 3.08 8.46 11.65
N MET A 34 4.30 8.03 11.30
CA MET A 34 4.53 7.19 10.11
C MET A 34 3.86 5.82 10.24
N TRP A 35 3.92 5.20 11.44
CA TRP A 35 3.20 3.95 11.70
C TRP A 35 1.69 4.10 11.63
N VAL A 36 1.16 5.23 12.10
CA VAL A 36 -0.27 5.54 12.02
C VAL A 36 -0.69 5.70 10.55
N ILE A 37 0.09 6.44 9.75
CA ILE A 37 -0.14 6.59 8.31
C ILE A 37 -0.11 5.23 7.62
N ALA A 38 0.90 4.40 7.91
CA ALA A 38 1.02 3.05 7.34
C ALA A 38 -0.17 2.16 7.70
N PHE A 39 -0.65 2.20 8.95
CA PHE A 39 -1.83 1.45 9.38
C PHE A 39 -3.09 1.89 8.64
N VAL A 40 -3.32 3.20 8.50
CA VAL A 40 -4.48 3.73 7.76
C VAL A 40 -4.40 3.37 6.28
N ALA A 41 -3.20 3.44 5.69
CA ALA A 41 -2.97 3.00 4.31
C ALA A 41 -3.29 1.51 4.12
N LEU A 42 -2.79 0.64 5.00
CA LEU A 42 -3.12 -0.78 4.97
C LEU A 42 -4.62 -1.03 5.06
N TRP A 43 -5.29 -0.35 5.98
CA TRP A 43 -6.74 -0.44 6.13
C TRP A 43 -7.49 -0.05 4.85
N GLN A 44 -7.06 1.05 4.20
CA GLN A 44 -7.69 1.57 2.99
C GLN A 44 -7.50 0.61 1.81
N TYR A 45 -6.30 0.08 1.61
CA TYR A 45 -5.96 -0.71 0.43
C TYR A 45 -6.26 -2.20 0.55
N VAL A 46 -6.40 -2.74 1.76
CA VAL A 46 -6.76 -4.15 2.00
C VAL A 46 -8.07 -4.51 1.30
N GLY A 47 -9.11 -3.70 1.47
CA GLY A 47 -10.41 -3.95 0.86
C GLY A 47 -10.37 -3.97 -0.67
N GLN A 48 -9.64 -3.02 -1.27
CA GLN A 48 -9.47 -2.95 -2.72
C GLN A 48 -8.75 -4.18 -3.28
N ASN A 49 -7.63 -4.56 -2.67
CA ASN A 49 -6.88 -5.75 -3.10
C ASN A 49 -7.70 -7.03 -2.91
N MET A 50 -8.46 -7.14 -1.82
CA MET A 50 -9.35 -8.27 -1.57
C MET A 50 -10.39 -8.42 -2.68
N MET A 51 -11.03 -7.32 -3.11
CA MET A 51 -11.98 -7.36 -4.22
C MET A 51 -11.34 -7.80 -5.53
N LEU A 52 -10.14 -7.32 -5.84
CA LEU A 52 -9.40 -7.72 -7.05
C LEU A 52 -9.09 -9.21 -7.05
N TYR A 53 -8.60 -9.75 -5.93
CA TYR A 53 -8.30 -11.19 -5.84
C TYR A 53 -9.56 -12.05 -5.85
N MET A 54 -10.64 -11.63 -5.20
CA MET A 54 -11.91 -12.34 -5.26
C MET A 54 -12.46 -12.40 -6.69
N ALA A 55 -12.43 -11.29 -7.43
CA ALA A 55 -12.86 -11.25 -8.83
C ALA A 55 -12.05 -12.23 -9.68
N GLN A 56 -10.74 -12.29 -9.50
CA GLN A 56 -9.89 -13.22 -10.23
C GLN A 56 -10.16 -14.68 -9.88
N ILE A 57 -10.34 -14.99 -8.60
CA ILE A 57 -10.64 -16.35 -8.12
C ILE A 57 -12.00 -16.84 -8.64
N THR A 58 -13.01 -15.97 -8.62
CA THR A 58 -14.34 -16.32 -9.12
C THR A 58 -14.39 -16.50 -10.64
N GLY A 59 -13.41 -15.97 -11.37
CA GLY A 59 -13.22 -16.20 -12.81
C GLY A 59 -12.64 -17.56 -13.17
N ILE A 60 -12.13 -18.34 -12.21
CA ILE A 60 -11.59 -19.67 -12.47
C ILE A 60 -12.77 -20.65 -12.64
N SER A 61 -12.76 -21.44 -13.74
CA SER A 61 -13.83 -22.42 -14.03
C SER A 61 -13.98 -23.43 -12.90
N ARG A 62 -15.23 -23.74 -12.57
CA ARG A 62 -15.58 -24.78 -11.59
C ARG A 62 -15.08 -26.16 -12.01
N ASP A 63 -15.06 -26.45 -13.30
CA ASP A 63 -14.64 -27.75 -13.85
C ASP A 63 -13.21 -28.08 -13.43
N ILE A 64 -12.32 -27.07 -13.33
CA ILE A 64 -10.94 -27.26 -12.87
C ILE A 64 -10.91 -27.76 -11.43
N TYR A 65 -11.75 -27.19 -10.56
CA TYR A 65 -11.84 -27.60 -9.18
C TYR A 65 -12.50 -28.99 -9.03
N GLU A 66 -13.54 -29.25 -9.80
CA GLU A 66 -14.22 -30.57 -9.81
C GLU A 66 -13.28 -31.66 -10.27
N ALA A 67 -12.53 -31.44 -11.34
CA ALA A 67 -11.49 -32.37 -11.80
C ALA A 67 -10.45 -32.64 -10.68
N SER A 68 -9.98 -31.58 -10.02
CA SER A 68 -9.01 -31.73 -8.93
C SER A 68 -9.54 -32.55 -7.75
N TYR A 69 -10.82 -32.45 -7.45
CA TYR A 69 -11.44 -33.26 -6.38
C TYR A 69 -11.61 -34.71 -6.78
N ILE A 70 -11.90 -34.99 -8.06
CA ILE A 70 -11.94 -36.36 -8.60
C ILE A 70 -10.56 -37.01 -8.51
N ASP A 71 -9.48 -36.24 -8.74
CA ASP A 71 -8.09 -36.67 -8.59
C ASP A 71 -7.65 -36.82 -7.11
N GLY A 72 -8.55 -36.56 -6.17
CA GLY A 72 -8.29 -36.71 -4.73
C GLY A 72 -7.53 -35.56 -4.09
N ALA A 73 -7.43 -34.40 -4.75
CA ALA A 73 -6.76 -33.23 -4.19
C ALA A 73 -7.56 -32.65 -3.01
N SER A 74 -6.87 -32.41 -1.90
CA SER A 74 -7.43 -31.66 -0.77
C SER A 74 -7.61 -30.17 -1.11
N LYS A 75 -8.45 -29.45 -0.35
CA LYS A 75 -8.68 -28.02 -0.52
C LYS A 75 -7.37 -27.19 -0.50
N THR A 76 -6.43 -27.56 0.37
CA THR A 76 -5.13 -26.90 0.46
C THR A 76 -4.26 -27.18 -0.76
N GLN A 77 -4.32 -28.40 -1.30
CA GLN A 77 -3.60 -28.76 -2.54
C GLN A 77 -4.20 -28.02 -3.74
N SER A 78 -5.52 -27.98 -3.89
CA SER A 78 -6.20 -27.21 -4.94
C SER A 78 -5.86 -25.70 -4.84
N PHE A 79 -5.84 -25.13 -3.63
CA PHE A 79 -5.42 -23.75 -3.46
C PHE A 79 -3.97 -23.52 -3.90
N ARG A 80 -3.03 -24.37 -3.47
CA ARG A 80 -1.60 -24.18 -3.72
C ARG A 80 -1.18 -24.46 -5.15
N TYR A 81 -1.79 -25.47 -5.79
CA TYR A 81 -1.36 -25.96 -7.11
C TYR A 81 -2.25 -25.48 -8.26
N ILE A 82 -3.46 -25.00 -7.97
CA ILE A 82 -4.40 -24.51 -8.99
C ILE A 82 -4.67 -23.02 -8.79
N THR A 83 -5.27 -22.64 -7.64
CA THR A 83 -5.71 -21.25 -7.43
C THR A 83 -4.53 -20.28 -7.43
N LEU A 84 -3.51 -20.54 -6.63
CA LEU A 84 -2.37 -19.62 -6.46
C LEU A 84 -1.58 -19.38 -7.76
N PRO A 85 -1.26 -20.39 -8.58
CA PRO A 85 -0.65 -20.17 -9.90
C PRO A 85 -1.53 -19.38 -10.86
N LEU A 86 -2.82 -19.66 -10.91
CA LEU A 86 -3.76 -18.99 -11.81
C LEU A 86 -3.98 -17.52 -11.48
N ILE A 87 -3.94 -17.14 -10.19
CA ILE A 87 -4.05 -15.73 -9.77
C ILE A 87 -2.71 -15.00 -9.74
N LYS A 88 -1.59 -15.70 -9.96
CA LYS A 88 -0.23 -15.11 -9.92
C LYS A 88 -0.07 -13.88 -10.82
N PRO A 89 -0.58 -13.83 -12.07
CA PRO A 89 -0.52 -12.63 -12.91
C PRO A 89 -1.18 -11.42 -12.24
N MET A 90 -2.34 -11.63 -11.60
CA MET A 90 -3.04 -10.58 -10.87
C MET A 90 -2.27 -10.12 -9.63
N MET A 91 -1.62 -11.04 -8.92
CA MET A 91 -0.77 -10.72 -7.77
C MET A 91 0.40 -9.79 -8.18
N VAL A 92 1.04 -10.06 -9.32
CA VAL A 92 2.13 -9.22 -9.85
C VAL A 92 1.62 -7.84 -10.23
N THR A 93 0.46 -7.78 -10.87
CA THR A 93 -0.17 -6.51 -11.26
C THR A 93 -0.53 -5.68 -10.03
N SER A 94 -1.21 -6.27 -9.05
CA SER A 94 -1.61 -5.57 -7.82
C SER A 94 -0.40 -5.12 -7.00
N LEU A 95 0.65 -5.95 -6.89
CA LEU A 95 1.89 -5.59 -6.23
C LEU A 95 2.58 -4.41 -6.93
N SER A 96 2.65 -4.42 -8.26
CA SER A 96 3.22 -3.31 -9.03
C SER A 96 2.45 -2.01 -8.79
N LEU A 97 1.11 -2.07 -8.83
CA LEU A 97 0.25 -0.91 -8.57
C LEU A 97 0.41 -0.38 -7.14
N ASN A 98 0.48 -1.28 -6.15
CA ASN A 98 0.69 -0.90 -4.75
C ASN A 98 2.08 -0.26 -4.54
N CYS A 99 3.13 -0.80 -5.16
CA CYS A 99 4.47 -0.22 -5.10
C CYS A 99 4.52 1.18 -5.73
N ILE A 100 3.92 1.37 -6.91
CA ILE A 100 3.82 2.67 -7.56
C ILE A 100 3.00 3.63 -6.70
N GLY A 101 1.86 3.17 -6.17
CA GLY A 101 1.00 3.95 -5.29
C GLY A 101 1.72 4.42 -4.02
N SER A 102 2.56 3.56 -3.42
CA SER A 102 3.33 3.90 -2.23
C SER A 102 4.41 4.97 -2.50
N LEU A 103 5.04 4.95 -3.67
CA LEU A 103 6.01 5.98 -4.06
C LEU A 103 5.36 7.34 -4.33
N LYS A 104 4.13 7.32 -4.86
CA LYS A 104 3.33 8.52 -5.16
C LYS A 104 2.36 8.90 -4.04
N PHE A 105 2.59 8.39 -2.83
CA PHE A 105 1.67 8.51 -1.72
C PHE A 105 1.66 9.95 -1.18
N PHE A 106 0.67 10.73 -1.59
CA PHE A 106 0.52 12.15 -1.26
C PHE A 106 -0.63 12.39 -0.28
N ASP A 107 -1.85 11.99 -0.68
CA ASP A 107 -3.08 12.44 -0.05
C ASP A 107 -3.15 12.18 1.45
N LEU A 108 -2.80 10.97 1.87
CA LEU A 108 -2.90 10.58 3.28
C LEU A 108 -1.85 11.29 4.13
N VAL A 109 -0.60 11.38 3.65
CA VAL A 109 0.47 12.09 4.36
C VAL A 109 0.14 13.57 4.47
N TYR A 110 -0.29 14.18 3.37
CA TYR A 110 -0.64 15.61 3.35
C TYR A 110 -1.83 15.92 4.27
N ASN A 111 -2.90 15.12 4.21
CA ASN A 111 -4.09 15.34 5.03
C ASN A 111 -3.89 15.02 6.52
N MET A 112 -3.02 14.07 6.87
CA MET A 112 -2.81 13.68 8.26
C MET A 112 -1.74 14.49 8.97
N THR A 113 -0.61 14.78 8.32
CA THR A 113 0.57 15.35 8.97
C THR A 113 1.20 16.54 8.24
N GLN A 114 0.86 16.73 6.94
CA GLN A 114 1.52 17.72 6.07
C GLN A 114 3.06 17.59 6.11
N GLY A 115 3.58 16.34 6.19
CA GLY A 115 5.01 16.06 6.33
C GLY A 115 5.56 16.15 7.77
N GLY A 116 4.79 16.69 8.74
CA GLY A 116 5.21 16.88 10.12
C GLY A 116 5.19 15.62 11.00
N PRO A 117 5.70 15.70 12.24
CA PRO A 117 6.47 16.79 12.80
C PRO A 117 7.91 16.84 12.26
N ASN A 118 8.46 18.05 12.15
CA ASN A 118 9.85 18.28 11.73
C ASN A 118 10.25 17.56 10.41
N HIS A 119 9.40 17.56 9.40
CA HIS A 119 9.60 16.90 8.08
C HIS A 119 9.84 15.38 8.17
N ARG A 120 9.51 14.73 9.29
CA ARG A 120 9.81 13.31 9.53
C ARG A 120 8.82 12.32 8.92
N THR A 121 7.68 12.80 8.44
CA THR A 121 6.72 12.01 7.67
C THR A 121 6.65 12.46 6.21
N GLU A 122 7.57 13.34 5.81
CA GLU A 122 7.62 13.86 4.46
C GLU A 122 7.97 12.74 3.46
N VAL A 123 7.30 12.76 2.34
CA VAL A 123 7.52 11.86 1.21
C VAL A 123 7.78 12.69 -0.05
N LEU A 124 8.42 12.09 -1.05
CA LEU A 124 8.77 12.83 -2.28
C LEU A 124 7.59 13.55 -2.92
N ALA A 125 6.39 13.02 -2.82
CA ALA A 125 5.19 13.64 -3.38
C ALA A 125 4.75 14.89 -2.58
N THR A 126 4.91 14.91 -1.24
CA THR A 126 4.61 16.09 -0.42
C THR A 126 5.68 17.17 -0.60
N GLU A 127 6.95 16.79 -0.71
CA GLU A 127 8.06 17.68 -1.03
C GLU A 127 7.86 18.35 -2.40
N LEU A 128 7.54 17.57 -3.43
CA LEU A 128 7.22 18.07 -4.77
C LEU A 128 6.12 19.12 -4.74
N TYR A 129 5.06 18.83 -3.99
CA TYR A 129 3.94 19.76 -3.84
C TYR A 129 4.37 21.05 -3.13
N ALA A 130 5.10 20.94 -2.01
CA ALA A 130 5.57 22.10 -1.25
C ALA A 130 6.50 22.98 -2.09
N GLU A 131 7.49 22.41 -2.75
CA GLU A 131 8.45 23.15 -3.58
C GLU A 131 7.79 23.78 -4.81
N GLY A 132 6.85 23.07 -5.45
CA GLY A 132 6.17 23.57 -6.64
C GLY A 132 5.10 24.61 -6.35
N PHE A 133 4.25 24.38 -5.37
CA PHE A 133 3.06 25.21 -5.16
C PHE A 133 3.16 26.18 -3.98
N ASN A 134 3.93 25.84 -2.92
CA ASN A 134 4.09 26.74 -1.79
C ASN A 134 5.29 27.66 -1.96
N TYR A 135 6.41 27.14 -2.52
CA TYR A 135 7.65 27.91 -2.69
C TYR A 135 7.90 28.37 -4.11
N PHE A 136 7.06 27.97 -5.08
CA PHE A 136 7.13 28.35 -6.49
C PHE A 136 8.46 27.99 -7.17
N LYS A 137 9.18 26.98 -6.67
CA LYS A 137 10.43 26.47 -7.22
C LYS A 137 10.17 25.39 -8.27
N TYR A 138 9.55 25.76 -9.38
CA TYR A 138 9.09 24.84 -10.42
C TYR A 138 10.20 23.95 -10.99
N GLY A 139 11.43 24.47 -11.14
CA GLY A 139 12.56 23.68 -11.64
C GLY A 139 12.92 22.52 -10.70
N TYR A 140 12.94 22.76 -9.38
CA TYR A 140 13.23 21.74 -8.40
C TYR A 140 12.08 20.72 -8.29
N ALA A 141 10.84 21.17 -8.24
CA ALA A 141 9.66 20.31 -8.26
C ALA A 141 9.62 19.41 -9.51
N SER A 142 9.97 19.95 -10.69
CA SER A 142 10.09 19.16 -11.92
C SER A 142 11.18 18.09 -11.82
N ALA A 143 12.32 18.41 -11.20
CA ALA A 143 13.39 17.42 -10.98
C ALA A 143 12.90 16.28 -10.06
N ILE A 144 12.20 16.58 -8.95
CA ILE A 144 11.58 15.56 -8.09
C ILE A 144 10.60 14.69 -8.87
N SER A 145 9.78 15.30 -9.76
CA SER A 145 8.82 14.57 -10.60
C SER A 145 9.52 13.54 -11.51
N VAL A 146 10.64 13.94 -12.13
CA VAL A 146 11.44 13.03 -12.98
C VAL A 146 12.03 11.90 -12.16
N VAL A 147 12.57 12.20 -10.96
CA VAL A 147 13.09 11.18 -10.05
C VAL A 147 11.99 10.17 -9.67
N LEU A 148 10.80 10.65 -9.29
CA LEU A 148 9.65 9.80 -8.98
C LEU A 148 9.27 8.90 -10.15
N LEU A 149 9.23 9.46 -11.38
CA LEU A 149 8.92 8.71 -12.58
C LEU A 149 9.94 7.58 -12.79
N VAL A 150 11.24 7.90 -12.71
CA VAL A 150 12.31 6.91 -12.87
C VAL A 150 12.23 5.83 -11.80
N MET A 151 11.99 6.19 -10.54
CA MET A 151 11.79 5.23 -9.45
C MET A 151 10.61 4.30 -9.71
N CYS A 152 9.46 4.82 -10.16
CA CYS A 152 8.29 4.01 -10.51
C CYS A 152 8.60 3.02 -11.65
N LEU A 153 9.34 3.45 -12.68
CA LEU A 153 9.77 2.57 -13.78
C LEU A 153 10.68 1.47 -13.28
N ILE A 154 11.71 1.81 -12.48
CA ILE A 154 12.65 0.84 -11.91
C ILE A 154 11.90 -0.20 -11.07
N VAL A 155 11.05 0.25 -10.15
CA VAL A 155 10.27 -0.66 -9.28
C VAL A 155 9.37 -1.58 -10.10
N THR A 156 8.69 -1.05 -11.11
CA THR A 156 7.82 -1.87 -11.98
C THR A 156 8.62 -2.94 -12.72
N LEU A 157 9.78 -2.58 -13.26
CA LEU A 157 10.66 -3.53 -13.96
C LEU A 157 11.22 -4.59 -13.00
N LEU A 158 11.60 -4.19 -11.78
CA LEU A 158 12.08 -5.12 -10.75
C LEU A 158 10.98 -6.10 -10.33
N VAL A 159 9.77 -5.64 -10.06
CA VAL A 159 8.64 -6.51 -9.68
C VAL A 159 8.37 -7.54 -10.80
N LYS A 160 8.31 -7.11 -12.07
CA LYS A 160 8.11 -8.01 -13.21
C LYS A 160 9.26 -9.00 -13.39
N LYS A 161 10.50 -8.59 -13.13
CA LYS A 161 11.69 -9.46 -13.26
C LYS A 161 11.77 -10.49 -12.15
N VAL A 162 11.46 -10.09 -10.91
CA VAL A 162 11.53 -10.98 -9.73
C VAL A 162 10.43 -12.02 -9.77
N ILE A 163 9.21 -11.62 -10.15
CA ILE A 163 8.08 -12.52 -10.22
C ILE A 163 7.84 -12.86 -11.69
N LYS A 164 8.58 -13.86 -12.19
CA LYS A 164 8.32 -14.41 -13.54
C LYS A 164 6.88 -14.89 -13.62
N VAL A 165 6.08 -14.25 -14.46
CA VAL A 165 4.74 -14.69 -14.81
C VAL A 165 4.85 -15.44 -16.12
N GLU A 166 4.59 -16.74 -16.11
CA GLU A 166 4.29 -17.46 -17.33
C GLU A 166 2.90 -17.00 -17.78
N THR A 167 2.86 -16.26 -18.87
CA THR A 167 1.58 -15.88 -19.49
C THR A 167 1.06 -17.13 -20.18
N TYR A 168 0.08 -17.78 -19.58
CA TYR A 168 -0.70 -18.81 -20.29
C TYR A 168 -1.63 -18.06 -21.24
N GLU A 169 -1.19 -17.88 -22.50
CA GLU A 169 -2.08 -17.51 -23.60
C GLU A 169 -2.90 -18.76 -23.92
N GLY A 170 -4.17 -18.77 -23.50
CA GLY A 170 -5.17 -19.74 -23.85
C GLY A 170 -5.99 -19.25 -25.03
#